data_b062cd29ef26c618dea9a379c727818d
#
_entry.id   b062cd29ef26c618dea9a379c727818d
#
_cell.length_a   1.000
_cell.length_b   1.000
_cell.length_c   1.000
_cell.angle_alpha   90.00
_cell.angle_beta   90.00
_cell.angle_gamma   90.00
#
_symmetry.space_group_name_H-M   'P 1'
#
loop_
_entity.id
_entity.type
_entity.pdbx_description
1 polymer ?
#
loop_
_entity_poly.entity_id
_entity_poly.type
_entity_poly.pdbx_seq_one_letter_code
_entity_poly.pdbx_strand_id
1 'polypeptide(L)'
;LNIKSIEMGDEKSKFSFDIENYGLGIQTSKNFDYQLANSAKGQHIHFIVNNGPYSAHYIDSFSKDFEKESNVILAFLSRSYHESVKNKNAFILTQVGENQVDLDSEFLFYSRPKGTYKGADTERLLLDFYLVNTEISSNGNKVRATIQDKEFIIDEWAPYYIEGLPKGEINIKLELI
;
A
#
# COMPACT_ATOMS: atom_id res chain seq x y z
N LEU A 1 -4.17 5.06 13.16
CA LEU A 1 -3.09 5.83 12.55
C LEU A 1 -3.55 7.27 12.31
N ASN A 2 -2.84 8.24 12.86
CA ASN A 2 -3.13 9.65 12.67
C ASN A 2 -1.84 10.41 12.36
N ILE A 3 -1.93 11.51 11.62
CA ILE A 3 -0.80 12.45 11.47
C ILE A 3 -0.71 13.27 12.76
N LYS A 4 0.46 13.24 13.38
CA LYS A 4 0.80 14.09 14.53
C LYS A 4 1.33 15.45 14.06
N SER A 5 2.23 15.44 13.09
CA SER A 5 2.76 16.64 12.46
C SER A 5 3.31 16.38 11.06
N ILE A 6 3.26 17.40 10.22
CA ILE A 6 4.00 17.49 8.96
C ILE A 6 4.83 18.77 9.06
N GLU A 7 6.14 18.62 9.12
CA GLU A 7 7.09 19.73 9.14
C GLU A 7 7.64 19.90 7.72
N MET A 8 7.19 20.97 7.05
CA MET A 8 7.62 21.28 5.69
C MET A 8 9.04 21.84 5.69
N GLY A 9 9.89 21.29 4.86
CA GLY A 9 11.25 21.81 4.61
C GLY A 9 11.43 22.08 3.11
N ASP A 10 12.49 22.78 2.74
CA ASP A 10 12.75 23.21 1.36
C ASP A 10 12.95 22.01 0.40
N GLU A 11 13.57 20.95 0.86
CA GLU A 11 13.85 19.75 0.06
C GLU A 11 13.13 18.51 0.62
N LYS A 12 12.89 18.46 1.94
CA LYS A 12 12.33 17.30 2.63
C LYS A 12 11.26 17.74 3.60
N SER A 13 10.15 17.01 3.61
CA SER A 13 9.14 17.15 4.65
C SER A 13 9.24 15.99 5.64
N LYS A 14 9.13 16.29 6.93
CA LYS A 14 9.13 15.30 7.99
C LYS A 14 7.70 14.99 8.41
N PHE A 15 7.37 13.72 8.38
CA PHE A 15 6.11 13.17 8.86
C PHE A 15 6.30 12.54 10.23
N SER A 16 5.37 12.81 11.12
CA SER A 16 5.25 12.12 12.40
C SER A 16 3.83 11.61 12.57
N PHE A 17 3.68 10.36 13.00
CA PHE A 17 2.41 9.68 13.15
C PHE A 17 2.15 9.31 14.61
N ASP A 18 0.89 9.38 15.03
CA ASP A 18 0.40 8.73 16.24
C ASP A 18 -0.19 7.38 15.87
N ILE A 19 0.32 6.32 16.52
CA ILE A 19 -0.07 4.94 16.25
C ILE A 19 -0.49 4.29 17.57
N GLU A 20 -1.74 3.91 17.65
CA GLU A 20 -2.29 3.20 18.81
C GLU A 20 -2.63 1.76 18.44
N ASN A 21 -2.45 0.86 19.40
CA ASN A 21 -2.81 -0.56 19.28
C ASN A 21 -2.14 -1.32 18.12
N TYR A 22 -1.00 -0.81 17.62
CA TYR A 22 -0.25 -1.43 16.53
C TYR A 22 1.25 -1.22 16.73
N GLY A 23 2.00 -2.31 16.81
CA GLY A 23 3.45 -2.25 17.00
C GLY A 23 4.20 -2.18 15.67
N LEU A 24 4.94 -1.10 15.43
CA LEU A 24 5.92 -1.04 14.35
C LEU A 24 7.18 -1.82 14.73
N GLY A 25 7.86 -2.39 13.74
CA GLY A 25 9.09 -3.16 13.95
C GLY A 25 8.89 -4.51 14.63
N ILE A 26 7.65 -4.96 14.84
CA ILE A 26 7.29 -6.23 15.46
C ILE A 26 6.80 -7.20 14.39
N GLN A 27 7.22 -8.45 14.46
CA GLN A 27 6.70 -9.48 13.55
C GLN A 27 5.21 -9.71 13.83
N THR A 28 4.43 -9.79 12.75
CA THR A 28 3.04 -10.22 12.87
C THR A 28 3.01 -11.64 13.43
N SER A 29 2.21 -11.86 14.47
CA SER A 29 2.07 -13.19 15.08
C SER A 29 1.57 -14.17 14.01
N LYS A 30 2.35 -15.23 13.81
CA LYS A 30 2.07 -16.24 12.77
C LYS A 30 0.97 -17.19 13.24
N ASN A 31 -0.27 -16.84 12.99
CA ASN A 31 -1.32 -17.84 12.90
C ASN A 31 -1.51 -18.33 11.44
N PHE A 32 -0.63 -17.88 10.52
CA PHE A 32 -0.78 -18.08 9.09
C PHE A 32 0.54 -18.58 8.50
N ASP A 33 0.52 -19.74 7.91
CA ASP A 33 1.62 -20.28 7.11
C ASP A 33 1.36 -19.99 5.62
N TYR A 34 1.37 -18.70 5.26
CA TYR A 34 1.05 -18.28 3.90
C TYR A 34 2.21 -18.38 2.93
N GLN A 35 3.41 -18.66 3.39
CA GLN A 35 4.63 -18.73 2.57
C GLN A 35 4.83 -17.47 1.71
N LEU A 36 4.49 -16.32 2.24
CA LEU A 36 4.66 -15.03 1.59
C LEU A 36 6.00 -14.41 1.94
N ALA A 37 6.53 -13.58 1.03
CA ALA A 37 7.68 -12.75 1.32
C ALA A 37 7.41 -11.90 2.56
N ASN A 38 8.30 -11.98 3.56
CA ASN A 38 8.13 -11.34 4.86
C ASN A 38 9.26 -10.36 5.13
N SER A 39 8.94 -9.20 5.69
CA SER A 39 9.95 -8.25 6.14
C SER A 39 10.58 -8.72 7.45
N ALA A 40 11.89 -8.92 7.46
CA ALA A 40 12.63 -9.22 8.69
C ALA A 40 12.53 -8.10 9.74
N LYS A 41 12.23 -6.88 9.30
CA LYS A 41 12.05 -5.71 10.18
C LYS A 41 10.66 -5.62 10.81
N GLY A 42 9.72 -6.48 10.42
CA GLY A 42 8.39 -6.56 11.02
C GLY A 42 7.34 -5.64 10.39
N GLN A 43 6.28 -5.36 11.16
CA GLN A 43 5.18 -4.49 10.80
C GLN A 43 5.65 -3.06 10.54
N HIS A 44 5.04 -2.39 9.57
CA HIS A 44 5.52 -1.09 9.10
C HIS A 44 4.39 -0.24 8.51
N ILE A 45 4.69 1.02 8.26
CA ILE A 45 3.84 1.91 7.48
C ILE A 45 4.22 1.73 6.00
N HIS A 46 3.25 1.48 5.13
CA HIS A 46 3.39 1.75 3.70
C HIS A 46 3.06 3.22 3.45
N PHE A 47 3.97 3.91 2.77
CA PHE A 47 3.82 5.32 2.43
C PHE A 47 3.93 5.48 0.92
N ILE A 48 2.83 5.85 0.29
CA ILE A 48 2.67 5.98 -1.16
C ILE A 48 2.52 7.45 -1.50
N VAL A 49 3.25 7.92 -2.50
CA VAL A 49 3.15 9.27 -3.05
C VAL A 49 2.73 9.16 -4.51
N ASN A 50 1.66 9.84 -4.89
CA ASN A 50 1.15 9.94 -6.27
C ASN A 50 0.95 8.57 -6.94
N ASN A 51 0.45 7.59 -6.18
CA ASN A 51 0.30 6.19 -6.62
C ASN A 51 1.57 5.53 -7.15
N GLY A 52 2.73 6.08 -6.77
CA GLY A 52 4.03 5.46 -7.04
C GLY A 52 4.33 4.30 -6.10
N PRO A 53 5.50 3.66 -6.23
CA PRO A 53 5.89 2.57 -5.37
C PRO A 53 5.99 3.02 -3.90
N TYR A 54 5.40 2.25 -2.98
CA TYR A 54 5.47 2.58 -1.56
C TYR A 54 6.90 2.56 -1.02
N SER A 55 7.16 3.36 0.02
CA SER A 55 8.29 3.19 0.93
C SER A 55 7.80 2.60 2.26
N ALA A 56 8.60 1.69 2.85
CA ALA A 56 8.30 1.03 4.11
C ALA A 56 8.99 1.75 5.27
N HIS A 57 8.25 2.12 6.30
CA HIS A 57 8.76 2.82 7.48
C HIS A 57 8.41 2.04 8.75
N TYR A 58 9.44 1.73 9.55
CA TYR A 58 9.36 0.88 10.74
C TYR A 58 9.36 1.69 12.03
N ILE A 59 9.36 3.01 11.90
CA ILE A 59 9.26 3.99 12.99
C ILE A 59 8.18 5.02 12.62
N ASP A 60 7.68 5.69 13.62
CA ASP A 60 6.56 6.63 13.52
C ASP A 60 6.93 8.02 12.98
N SER A 61 8.21 8.29 12.76
CA SER A 61 8.67 9.57 12.22
C SER A 61 9.77 9.38 11.20
N PHE A 62 9.63 10.02 10.04
CA PHE A 62 10.61 9.96 8.94
C PHE A 62 10.49 11.17 8.02
N SER A 63 11.52 11.39 7.20
CA SER A 63 11.53 12.46 6.20
C SER A 63 11.41 11.88 4.79
N LYS A 64 10.75 12.64 3.91
CA LYS A 64 10.57 12.33 2.49
C LYS A 64 10.80 13.56 1.64
N ASP A 65 11.38 13.33 0.46
CA ASP A 65 11.48 14.32 -0.60
C ASP A 65 10.15 14.38 -1.36
N PHE A 66 9.73 15.57 -1.75
CA PHE A 66 8.52 15.80 -2.53
C PHE A 66 8.76 16.73 -3.69
N GLU A 67 7.98 16.54 -4.74
CA GLU A 67 7.86 17.52 -5.80
C GLU A 67 7.09 18.74 -5.29
N LYS A 68 7.40 19.94 -5.82
CA LYS A 68 6.80 21.18 -5.32
C LYS A 68 5.32 21.32 -5.65
N GLU A 69 4.86 20.71 -6.75
CA GLU A 69 3.55 21.00 -7.31
C GLU A 69 2.40 20.39 -6.50
N SER A 70 2.28 19.09 -6.50
CA SER A 70 1.21 18.39 -5.78
C SER A 70 1.59 16.95 -5.49
N ASN A 71 1.37 16.53 -4.26
CA ASN A 71 1.63 15.17 -3.84
C ASN A 71 0.44 14.64 -3.05
N VAL A 72 -0.30 13.71 -3.63
CA VAL A 72 -1.31 12.92 -2.91
C VAL A 72 -0.59 11.81 -2.16
N ILE A 73 -0.82 11.72 -0.88
CA ILE A 73 -0.13 10.80 0.03
C ILE A 73 -1.15 9.86 0.66
N LEU A 74 -0.93 8.57 0.48
CA LEU A 74 -1.57 7.53 1.27
C LEU A 74 -0.55 6.88 2.20
N ALA A 75 -0.83 6.88 3.50
CA ALA A 75 -0.09 6.11 4.49
C ALA A 75 -1.03 5.11 5.16
N PHE A 76 -0.62 3.85 5.27
CA PHE A 76 -1.40 2.82 5.96
C PHE A 76 -0.53 1.81 6.70
N LEU A 77 -1.10 1.18 7.71
CA LEU A 77 -0.45 0.14 8.49
C LEU A 77 -0.40 -1.17 7.69
N SER A 78 0.75 -1.82 7.72
CA SER A 78 1.04 -3.05 6.98
C SER A 78 1.60 -4.13 7.89
N ARG A 79 1.10 -5.35 7.71
CA ARG A 79 1.66 -6.56 8.35
C ARG A 79 3.11 -6.78 7.94
N SER A 80 3.85 -7.61 8.68
CA SER A 80 5.25 -7.92 8.33
C SER A 80 5.37 -8.59 6.96
N TYR A 81 4.38 -9.33 6.52
CA TYR A 81 4.29 -9.95 5.18
C TYR A 81 3.62 -9.05 4.13
N HIS A 82 3.54 -7.74 4.42
CA HIS A 82 3.12 -6.65 3.53
C HIS A 82 1.63 -6.56 3.19
N GLU A 83 0.76 -7.30 3.87
CA GLU A 83 -0.68 -7.15 3.75
C GLU A 83 -1.12 -5.85 4.44
N SER A 84 -1.89 -5.02 3.75
CA SER A 84 -2.47 -3.81 4.31
C SER A 84 -3.54 -4.12 5.36
N VAL A 85 -3.56 -3.34 6.43
CA VAL A 85 -4.64 -3.38 7.41
C VAL A 85 -5.83 -2.59 6.87
N LYS A 86 -6.84 -3.30 6.38
CA LYS A 86 -8.06 -2.74 5.77
C LYS A 86 -9.05 -2.28 6.84
N ASN A 87 -8.73 -1.17 7.47
CA ASN A 87 -9.55 -0.57 8.52
C ASN A 87 -9.51 0.95 8.39
N LYS A 88 -10.66 1.61 8.52
CA LYS A 88 -10.79 3.07 8.43
C LYS A 88 -9.89 3.87 9.39
N ASN A 89 -9.42 3.25 10.47
CA ASN A 89 -8.51 3.87 11.43
C ASN A 89 -7.04 3.50 11.17
N ALA A 90 -6.75 2.71 10.13
CA ALA A 90 -5.41 2.22 9.83
C ALA A 90 -4.75 2.93 8.65
N PHE A 91 -5.36 3.98 8.12
CA PHE A 91 -4.79 4.75 7.02
C PHE A 91 -5.03 6.25 7.18
N ILE A 92 -4.29 7.01 6.39
CA ILE A 92 -4.46 8.46 6.21
C ILE A 92 -4.29 8.76 4.73
N LEU A 93 -5.23 9.53 4.18
CA LEU A 93 -5.10 10.20 2.89
C LEU A 93 -4.88 11.69 3.16
N THR A 94 -3.84 12.27 2.59
CA THR A 94 -3.52 13.68 2.71
C THR A 94 -2.80 14.19 1.47
N GLN A 95 -2.51 15.47 1.42
CA GLN A 95 -1.74 16.07 0.33
C GLN A 95 -0.73 17.10 0.85
N VAL A 96 0.35 17.24 0.09
CA VAL A 96 1.41 18.21 0.30
C VAL A 96 1.76 18.84 -1.03
N GLY A 97 1.92 20.16 -1.08
CA GLY A 97 2.26 20.92 -2.29
C GLY A 97 1.34 22.12 -2.52
N GLU A 98 1.60 22.85 -3.60
CA GLU A 98 0.93 24.10 -3.92
C GLU A 98 -0.46 23.88 -4.54
N ASN A 99 -0.61 22.84 -5.37
CA ASN A 99 -1.86 22.51 -6.04
C ASN A 99 -2.73 21.60 -5.18
N GLN A 100 -4.00 21.92 -5.07
CA GLN A 100 -4.96 21.13 -4.34
C GLN A 100 -5.59 20.05 -5.25
N VAL A 101 -5.70 18.85 -4.71
CA VAL A 101 -6.41 17.73 -5.34
C VAL A 101 -7.67 17.46 -4.50
N ASP A 102 -8.75 17.09 -5.14
CA ASP A 102 -9.97 16.67 -4.45
C ASP A 102 -9.74 15.32 -3.78
N LEU A 103 -9.53 15.33 -2.47
CA LEU A 103 -9.31 14.14 -1.66
C LEU A 103 -10.60 13.37 -1.35
N ASP A 104 -11.78 13.90 -1.67
CA ASP A 104 -13.07 13.21 -1.55
C ASP A 104 -13.37 12.32 -2.78
N SER A 105 -12.56 12.44 -3.84
CA SER A 105 -12.61 11.55 -5.00
C SER A 105 -12.33 10.09 -4.63
N GLU A 106 -12.73 9.16 -5.49
CA GLU A 106 -12.42 7.73 -5.34
C GLU A 106 -10.97 7.44 -5.71
N PHE A 107 -10.28 6.67 -4.87
CA PHE A 107 -8.89 6.29 -5.11
C PHE A 107 -8.68 4.78 -5.05
N LEU A 108 -7.87 4.30 -5.97
CA LEU A 108 -7.26 2.98 -5.96
C LEU A 108 -5.73 3.14 -5.94
N PHE A 109 -5.10 2.69 -4.88
CA PHE A 109 -3.64 2.68 -4.74
C PHE A 109 -3.10 1.27 -4.88
N TYR A 110 -2.10 1.10 -5.74
CA TYR A 110 -1.36 -0.15 -5.88
C TYR A 110 -0.36 -0.31 -4.73
N SER A 111 -0.32 -1.47 -4.09
CA SER A 111 0.63 -1.77 -3.01
C SER A 111 1.58 -2.91 -3.37
N ARG A 112 1.07 -4.09 -3.71
CA ARG A 112 1.85 -5.31 -3.92
C ARG A 112 1.33 -6.13 -5.13
N PRO A 113 2.19 -6.96 -5.77
CA PRO A 113 3.61 -7.20 -5.53
C PRO A 113 4.50 -6.06 -6.03
N LYS A 114 5.72 -5.95 -5.48
CA LYS A 114 6.68 -4.90 -5.83
C LYS A 114 8.11 -5.43 -5.79
N GLY A 115 8.92 -5.05 -6.77
CA GLY A 115 10.35 -5.35 -6.82
C GLY A 115 10.64 -6.79 -7.28
N THR A 116 11.74 -7.36 -6.85
CA THR A 116 12.24 -8.65 -7.31
C THR A 116 12.03 -9.72 -6.25
N TYR A 117 11.45 -10.83 -6.67
CA TYR A 117 11.24 -12.04 -5.86
C TYR A 117 12.19 -13.13 -6.30
N LYS A 118 12.69 -13.97 -5.36
CA LYS A 118 13.63 -15.05 -5.62
C LYS A 118 13.30 -16.29 -4.78
N GLY A 119 13.66 -17.46 -5.29
CA GLY A 119 13.47 -18.74 -4.59
C GLY A 119 12.00 -18.97 -4.23
N ALA A 120 11.74 -19.42 -3.02
CA ALA A 120 10.39 -19.75 -2.54
C ALA A 120 9.43 -18.54 -2.57
N ASP A 121 9.92 -17.31 -2.46
CA ASP A 121 9.08 -16.10 -2.52
C ASP A 121 8.43 -15.90 -3.90
N THR A 122 8.86 -16.61 -4.94
CA THR A 122 8.26 -16.58 -6.28
C THR A 122 7.05 -17.49 -6.43
N GLU A 123 6.85 -18.43 -5.53
CA GLU A 123 5.78 -19.43 -5.62
C GLU A 123 4.40 -18.83 -5.37
N ARG A 124 4.35 -17.84 -4.48
CA ARG A 124 3.12 -17.15 -4.11
C ARG A 124 3.40 -15.67 -3.86
N LEU A 125 2.82 -14.81 -4.67
CA LEU A 125 2.93 -13.36 -4.52
C LEU A 125 1.63 -12.79 -3.93
N LEU A 126 1.77 -11.87 -2.99
CA LEU A 126 0.63 -11.11 -2.47
C LEU A 126 0.24 -10.02 -3.48
N LEU A 127 -1.02 -10.03 -3.94
CA LEU A 127 -1.66 -8.91 -4.59
C LEU A 127 -2.45 -8.14 -3.54
N ASP A 128 -2.02 -6.92 -3.26
CA ASP A 128 -2.63 -6.03 -2.29
C ASP A 128 -2.74 -4.61 -2.85
N PHE A 129 -3.88 -3.99 -2.58
CA PHE A 129 -4.20 -2.62 -2.99
C PHE A 129 -5.04 -1.94 -1.92
N TYR A 130 -5.08 -0.62 -1.95
CA TYR A 130 -5.85 0.16 -1.01
C TYR A 130 -6.91 0.98 -1.73
N LEU A 131 -8.14 0.92 -1.22
CA LEU A 131 -9.27 1.72 -1.69
C LEU A 131 -9.57 2.82 -0.68
N VAL A 132 -9.81 4.04 -1.19
CA VAL A 132 -10.23 5.18 -0.37
C VAL A 132 -11.43 5.84 -1.05
N ASN A 133 -12.45 6.20 -0.26
CA ASN A 133 -13.71 6.80 -0.68
C ASN A 133 -14.50 5.98 -1.71
N THR A 134 -14.22 4.69 -1.83
CA THR A 134 -14.96 3.78 -2.70
C THR A 134 -15.03 2.39 -2.08
N GLU A 135 -16.06 1.65 -2.46
CA GLU A 135 -16.25 0.25 -2.11
C GLU A 135 -16.45 -0.55 -3.39
N ILE A 136 -15.96 -1.78 -3.41
CA ILE A 136 -16.18 -2.71 -4.52
C ILE A 136 -17.15 -3.82 -4.11
N SER A 137 -18.00 -4.24 -5.04
CA SER A 137 -18.97 -5.30 -4.80
C SER A 137 -19.42 -5.93 -6.12
N SER A 138 -20.14 -7.05 -6.05
CA SER A 138 -20.68 -7.73 -7.23
C SER A 138 -21.63 -6.86 -8.07
N ASN A 139 -22.32 -5.91 -7.44
CA ASN A 139 -23.29 -5.02 -8.09
C ASN A 139 -22.81 -3.55 -8.22
N GLY A 140 -21.64 -3.23 -7.72
CA GLY A 140 -21.05 -1.87 -7.74
C GLY A 140 -19.72 -1.83 -8.47
N ASN A 141 -18.90 -0.87 -8.06
CA ASN A 141 -17.52 -0.74 -8.56
C ASN A 141 -16.75 -2.05 -8.38
N LYS A 142 -15.78 -2.27 -9.24
CA LYS A 142 -14.87 -3.42 -9.23
C LYS A 142 -13.45 -2.98 -9.48
N VAL A 143 -12.51 -3.83 -9.17
CA VAL A 143 -11.12 -3.66 -9.60
C VAL A 143 -10.82 -4.67 -10.70
N ARG A 144 -10.41 -4.17 -11.85
CA ARG A 144 -9.84 -5.01 -12.91
C ARG A 144 -8.35 -5.14 -12.66
N ALA A 145 -7.88 -6.37 -12.43
CA ALA A 145 -6.46 -6.69 -12.36
C ALA A 145 -6.01 -7.32 -13.67
N THR A 146 -5.12 -6.64 -14.40
CA THR A 146 -4.47 -7.20 -15.58
C THR A 146 -3.08 -7.68 -15.18
N ILE A 147 -2.85 -8.99 -15.27
CA ILE A 147 -1.59 -9.64 -14.95
C ILE A 147 -1.04 -10.22 -16.26
N GLN A 148 0.04 -9.65 -16.77
CA GLN A 148 0.48 -9.89 -18.13
C GLN A 148 -0.71 -9.61 -19.09
N ASP A 149 -1.16 -10.60 -19.84
CA ASP A 149 -2.26 -10.47 -20.81
C ASP A 149 -3.61 -11.01 -20.28
N LYS A 150 -3.71 -11.35 -19.00
CA LYS A 150 -4.91 -11.92 -18.38
C LYS A 150 -5.61 -10.92 -17.49
N GLU A 151 -6.91 -10.81 -17.67
CA GLU A 151 -7.77 -9.95 -16.84
C GLU A 151 -8.53 -10.76 -15.81
N PHE A 152 -8.59 -10.20 -14.60
CA PHE A 152 -9.35 -10.72 -13.46
C PHE A 152 -10.21 -9.59 -12.89
N ILE A 153 -11.49 -9.89 -12.65
CA ILE A 153 -12.42 -8.95 -12.02
C ILE A 153 -12.50 -9.26 -10.54
N ILE A 154 -12.21 -8.27 -9.73
CA ILE A 154 -12.20 -8.33 -8.28
C ILE A 154 -13.37 -7.49 -7.76
N ASP A 155 -14.27 -8.09 -7.02
CA ASP A 155 -15.44 -7.47 -6.43
C ASP A 155 -15.49 -7.55 -4.89
N GLU A 156 -14.42 -8.05 -4.29
CA GLU A 156 -14.21 -8.06 -2.84
C GLU A 156 -12.87 -7.41 -2.49
N TRP A 157 -12.86 -6.46 -1.56
CA TRP A 157 -11.61 -5.85 -1.09
C TRP A 157 -10.91 -6.72 -0.06
N ALA A 158 -10.14 -7.66 -0.55
CA ALA A 158 -9.37 -8.62 0.21
C ALA A 158 -7.93 -8.73 -0.32
N PRO A 159 -6.99 -9.32 0.41
CA PRO A 159 -5.70 -9.73 -0.14
C PRO A 159 -5.88 -10.94 -1.05
N TYR A 160 -5.15 -10.96 -2.18
CA TYR A 160 -5.16 -12.06 -3.14
C TYR A 160 -3.77 -12.64 -3.30
N TYR A 161 -3.71 -13.90 -3.70
CA TYR A 161 -2.45 -14.57 -4.02
C TYR A 161 -2.35 -14.84 -5.51
N ILE A 162 -1.17 -14.57 -6.07
CA ILE A 162 -0.85 -14.87 -7.45
C ILE A 162 0.13 -16.04 -7.45
N GLU A 163 -0.23 -17.12 -8.13
CA GLU A 163 0.57 -18.32 -8.26
C GLU A 163 0.79 -18.65 -9.74
N GLY A 164 1.82 -19.45 -10.04
CA GLY A 164 2.06 -19.94 -11.40
C GLY A 164 2.56 -18.89 -12.38
N LEU A 165 3.16 -17.80 -11.91
CA LEU A 165 3.76 -16.79 -12.78
C LEU A 165 5.02 -17.33 -13.47
N PRO A 166 5.28 -16.97 -14.74
CA PRO A 166 6.53 -17.31 -15.41
C PRO A 166 7.71 -16.54 -14.78
N LYS A 167 8.93 -17.02 -15.04
CA LYS A 167 10.14 -16.26 -14.71
C LYS A 167 10.28 -15.05 -15.63
N GLY A 168 10.83 -13.97 -15.08
CA GLY A 168 11.11 -12.74 -15.81
C GLY A 168 10.32 -11.55 -15.28
N GLU A 169 10.14 -10.58 -16.13
CA GLU A 169 9.38 -9.37 -15.82
C GLU A 169 7.88 -9.67 -15.88
N ILE A 170 7.18 -9.27 -14.84
CA ILE A 170 5.71 -9.42 -14.71
C ILE A 170 5.09 -8.03 -14.61
N ASN A 171 4.22 -7.72 -15.54
CA ASN A 171 3.44 -6.50 -15.54
C ASN A 171 2.09 -6.73 -14.87
N ILE A 172 1.77 -5.90 -13.90
CA ILE A 172 0.49 -5.91 -13.20
C ILE A 172 -0.10 -4.51 -13.23
N LYS A 173 -1.34 -4.40 -13.69
CA LYS A 173 -2.12 -3.16 -13.71
C LYS A 173 -3.41 -3.37 -12.95
N LEU A 174 -3.79 -2.38 -12.14
CA LEU A 174 -5.09 -2.33 -11.47
C LEU A 174 -5.87 -1.11 -11.96
N GLU A 175 -7.16 -1.28 -12.19
CA GLU A 175 -8.09 -0.23 -12.62
C GLU A 175 -9.38 -0.33 -11.83
N LEU A 176 -9.85 0.78 -11.27
CA LEU A 176 -11.19 0.90 -10.72
C LEU A 176 -12.19 1.05 -11.87
N ILE A 177 -13.22 0.22 -11.93
CA ILE A 177 -14.20 0.15 -13.02
C ILE A 177 -15.62 0.05 -12.49
#